data_14a469d289f6395e5aa0205fb36c24d2
#
_entry.id   14a469d289f6395e5aa0205fb36c24d2
#
_cell.length_a   1.000
_cell.length_b   1.000
_cell.length_c   1.000
_cell.angle_alpha   90.00
_cell.angle_beta   90.00
_cell.angle_gamma   90.00
#
_symmetry.space_group_name_H-M   'P 1'
#
loop_
_entity.id
_entity.type
_entity.pdbx_description
1 polymer ?
#
loop_
_entity_poly.entity_id
_entity_poly.type
_entity_poly.pdbx_seq_one_letter_code
_entity_poly.pdbx_strand_id
1 'polypeptide(L)'
;TINFTSFDSDGFSVGTGDNVNKSGSNIVVWNWKANGAGSSNSNGSITSTVSANTTAGFSIVSWTSDGGNTSTAGHSLGTTPQIIIYKSRGSGAWYVWLNQLIDSSHDYLVLNSTNAKTDIDTSTYGTPSSTVISNFGFANSENMIAYCFAEKKGYSKFGKYIGNGNANGTFVYTGFKPAWVLVKRTDSSTDWKLFDNKLNPFNQTNLALRPNLSNGEQTGNYMDLSSNGFKWRTTDTVVNASGNSYIFMAFAENPIVGSNNIPAVAR
;
A
#
# COMPACT_ATOMS: atom_id res chain seq x y z
N THR A 1 -14.16 -5.41 -24.75
CA THR A 1 -14.37 -5.99 -23.39
C THR A 1 -14.38 -4.85 -22.38
N ILE A 2 -15.45 -4.69 -21.63
CA ILE A 2 -15.61 -3.67 -20.61
C ILE A 2 -15.30 -4.34 -19.27
N ASN A 3 -14.27 -3.86 -18.55
CA ASN A 3 -13.90 -4.40 -17.24
C ASN A 3 -14.67 -3.71 -16.11
N PHE A 4 -14.81 -2.39 -16.18
CA PHE A 4 -15.38 -1.55 -15.14
C PHE A 4 -16.40 -0.60 -15.74
N THR A 5 -17.60 -0.48 -15.17
CA THR A 5 -18.69 0.33 -15.74
C THR A 5 -19.01 1.57 -14.92
N SER A 6 -19.03 1.47 -13.58
CA SER A 6 -19.31 2.60 -12.71
C SER A 6 -18.76 2.44 -11.30
N PHE A 7 -18.56 3.56 -10.61
CA PHE A 7 -18.51 3.65 -9.17
C PHE A 7 -19.90 4.04 -8.67
N ASP A 8 -20.46 3.25 -7.77
CA ASP A 8 -21.78 3.42 -7.23
C ASP A 8 -21.71 3.97 -5.79
N SER A 9 -22.85 4.30 -5.18
CA SER A 9 -22.88 4.90 -3.84
C SER A 9 -22.34 3.96 -2.75
N ASP A 10 -22.48 2.66 -2.97
CA ASP A 10 -22.14 1.60 -2.02
C ASP A 10 -21.19 0.53 -2.60
N GLY A 11 -20.64 0.76 -3.78
CA GLY A 11 -19.76 -0.18 -4.45
C GLY A 11 -19.32 0.25 -5.85
N PHE A 12 -19.28 -0.71 -6.74
CA PHE A 12 -18.94 -0.52 -8.15
C PHE A 12 -19.58 -1.61 -9.00
N SER A 13 -19.75 -1.32 -10.29
CA SER A 13 -20.27 -2.25 -11.26
C SER A 13 -19.19 -2.69 -12.25
N VAL A 14 -19.16 -3.97 -12.57
CA VAL A 14 -18.21 -4.56 -13.55
C VAL A 14 -18.94 -5.00 -14.81
N GLY A 15 -18.21 -4.96 -15.93
CA GLY A 15 -18.70 -5.44 -17.22
C GLY A 15 -18.44 -6.94 -17.42
N THR A 16 -18.32 -7.32 -18.67
CA THR A 16 -18.18 -8.72 -19.11
C THR A 16 -16.73 -9.18 -19.31
N GLY A 17 -15.77 -8.41 -18.80
CA GLY A 17 -14.34 -8.72 -18.96
C GLY A 17 -13.92 -9.91 -18.06
N ASP A 18 -13.31 -10.93 -18.63
CA ASP A 18 -12.85 -12.12 -17.91
C ASP A 18 -11.89 -11.81 -16.74
N ASN A 19 -11.19 -10.70 -16.80
CA ASN A 19 -10.27 -10.30 -15.74
C ASN A 19 -10.96 -9.87 -14.44
N VAL A 20 -12.25 -9.50 -14.51
CA VAL A 20 -13.01 -8.94 -13.38
C VAL A 20 -14.37 -9.63 -13.17
N ASN A 21 -14.84 -10.41 -14.13
CA ASN A 21 -16.17 -11.04 -14.09
C ASN A 21 -16.24 -12.37 -14.86
N LYS A 22 -15.22 -13.20 -14.74
CA LYS A 22 -15.20 -14.52 -15.38
C LYS A 22 -16.12 -15.49 -14.65
N SER A 23 -17.02 -16.13 -15.40
CA SER A 23 -17.93 -17.15 -14.85
C SER A 23 -17.16 -18.28 -14.17
N GLY A 24 -17.57 -18.63 -12.95
CA GLY A 24 -16.96 -19.71 -12.17
C GLY A 24 -15.60 -19.39 -11.54
N SER A 25 -15.12 -18.15 -11.65
CA SER A 25 -13.87 -17.72 -11.02
C SER A 25 -14.12 -16.90 -9.76
N ASN A 26 -13.32 -17.14 -8.72
CA ASN A 26 -13.31 -16.30 -7.54
C ASN A 26 -12.51 -15.03 -7.80
N ILE A 27 -13.07 -13.87 -7.48
CA ILE A 27 -12.44 -12.57 -7.64
C ILE A 27 -12.33 -11.90 -6.25
N VAL A 28 -11.16 -11.34 -5.97
CA VAL A 28 -10.92 -10.57 -4.74
C VAL A 28 -10.73 -9.11 -5.12
N VAL A 29 -11.36 -8.20 -4.38
CA VAL A 29 -11.28 -6.76 -4.60
C VAL A 29 -11.08 -6.06 -3.26
N TRP A 30 -10.12 -5.14 -3.22
CA TRP A 30 -9.89 -4.25 -2.08
C TRP A 30 -10.21 -2.82 -2.48
N ASN A 31 -11.00 -2.13 -1.65
CA ASN A 31 -11.49 -0.79 -1.95
C ASN A 31 -11.07 0.20 -0.88
N TRP A 32 -10.49 1.31 -1.30
CA TRP A 32 -10.25 2.48 -0.45
C TRP A 32 -11.10 3.65 -0.95
N LYS A 33 -11.89 4.22 -0.06
CA LYS A 33 -12.77 5.34 -0.39
C LYS A 33 -12.01 6.65 -0.30
N ALA A 34 -11.85 7.33 -1.43
CA ALA A 34 -11.40 8.73 -1.50
C ALA A 34 -12.58 9.69 -1.22
N ASN A 35 -12.60 10.88 -1.77
CA ASN A 35 -13.62 11.90 -1.52
C ASN A 35 -14.34 12.33 -2.81
N GLY A 36 -14.84 11.38 -3.58
CA GLY A 36 -15.59 11.64 -4.82
C GLY A 36 -14.72 12.23 -5.93
N ALA A 37 -15.28 13.15 -6.72
CA ALA A 37 -14.58 13.80 -7.80
C ALA A 37 -13.39 14.62 -7.28
N GLY A 38 -12.26 14.56 -8.00
CA GLY A 38 -11.08 15.33 -7.64
C GLY A 38 -11.26 16.83 -7.86
N SER A 39 -10.55 17.62 -7.07
CA SER A 39 -10.44 19.08 -7.20
C SER A 39 -9.01 19.49 -7.53
N SER A 40 -8.86 20.65 -8.18
CA SER A 40 -7.55 21.22 -8.50
C SER A 40 -6.77 21.57 -7.23
N ASN A 41 -5.48 21.25 -7.22
CA ASN A 41 -4.55 21.58 -6.14
C ASN A 41 -3.26 22.17 -6.74
N SER A 42 -2.94 23.40 -6.35
CA SER A 42 -1.76 24.16 -6.78
C SER A 42 -0.63 24.16 -5.75
N ASN A 43 -0.73 23.37 -4.69
CA ASN A 43 0.41 23.14 -3.78
C ASN A 43 1.47 22.31 -4.53
N GLY A 44 2.67 22.83 -4.62
CA GLY A 44 3.74 22.20 -5.41
C GLY A 44 3.99 22.93 -6.72
N SER A 45 5.00 22.49 -7.47
CA SER A 45 5.39 23.11 -8.74
C SER A 45 4.47 22.68 -9.90
N ILE A 46 3.80 21.54 -9.77
CA ILE A 46 2.86 21.01 -10.76
C ILE A 46 1.45 21.05 -10.17
N THR A 47 0.50 21.63 -10.93
CA THR A 47 -0.91 21.55 -10.55
C THR A 47 -1.40 20.11 -10.69
N SER A 48 -2.05 19.59 -9.65
CA SER A 48 -2.62 18.24 -9.61
C SER A 48 -4.14 18.29 -9.47
N THR A 49 -4.81 17.16 -9.77
CA THR A 49 -6.20 16.92 -9.41
C THR A 49 -6.24 15.90 -8.29
N VAL A 50 -6.88 16.22 -7.18
CA VAL A 50 -6.81 15.43 -5.94
C VAL A 50 -8.20 15.07 -5.43
N SER A 51 -8.40 13.80 -5.10
CA SER A 51 -9.51 13.31 -4.30
C SER A 51 -8.97 12.79 -2.96
N ALA A 52 -9.20 13.53 -1.87
CA ALA A 52 -8.61 13.24 -0.56
C ALA A 52 -9.66 12.96 0.51
N ASN A 53 -9.54 11.82 1.17
CA ASN A 53 -10.24 11.46 2.40
C ASN A 53 -9.27 11.57 3.57
N THR A 54 -9.21 12.74 4.18
CA THR A 54 -8.28 13.02 5.29
C THR A 54 -8.61 12.22 6.55
N THR A 55 -9.87 11.81 6.75
CA THR A 55 -10.30 10.95 7.86
C THR A 55 -9.73 9.55 7.72
N ALA A 56 -9.79 8.96 6.53
CA ALA A 56 -9.20 7.65 6.25
C ALA A 56 -7.68 7.71 5.98
N GLY A 57 -7.10 8.91 5.81
CA GLY A 57 -5.69 9.08 5.48
C GLY A 57 -5.34 8.61 4.07
N PHE A 58 -6.27 8.75 3.12
CA PHE A 58 -6.10 8.28 1.75
C PHE A 58 -6.39 9.39 0.75
N SER A 59 -5.52 9.55 -0.25
CA SER A 59 -5.80 10.42 -1.40
C SER A 59 -5.33 9.82 -2.71
N ILE A 60 -6.07 10.15 -3.76
CA ILE A 60 -5.72 9.88 -5.15
C ILE A 60 -5.30 11.19 -5.77
N VAL A 61 -4.11 11.21 -6.35
CA VAL A 61 -3.51 12.40 -6.97
C VAL A 61 -3.21 12.10 -8.42
N SER A 62 -3.68 12.93 -9.34
CA SER A 62 -3.33 12.83 -10.76
C SER A 62 -2.72 14.13 -11.26
N TRP A 63 -1.69 14.03 -12.10
CA TRP A 63 -1.00 15.16 -12.71
C TRP A 63 -0.36 14.77 -14.04
N THR A 64 0.09 15.74 -14.80
CA THR A 64 0.98 15.52 -15.93
C THR A 64 2.38 15.92 -15.51
N SER A 65 3.33 15.01 -15.64
CA SER A 65 4.73 15.24 -15.29
C SER A 65 5.36 16.31 -16.20
N ASP A 66 6.16 17.17 -15.61
CA ASP A 66 6.99 18.18 -16.32
C ASP A 66 8.41 17.70 -16.60
N GLY A 67 8.74 16.45 -16.24
CA GLY A 67 10.07 15.85 -16.38
C GLY A 67 11.06 16.29 -15.32
N GLY A 68 10.69 17.18 -14.41
CA GLY A 68 11.57 17.68 -13.36
C GLY A 68 11.76 16.69 -12.21
N ASN A 69 13.01 16.37 -11.87
CA ASN A 69 13.31 15.45 -10.76
C ASN A 69 12.87 16.02 -9.40
N THR A 70 12.98 17.32 -9.20
CA THR A 70 12.62 18.00 -7.94
C THR A 70 11.20 18.55 -7.93
N SER A 71 10.47 18.40 -9.04
CA SER A 71 9.08 18.87 -9.14
C SER A 71 8.16 18.12 -8.19
N THR A 72 7.11 18.79 -7.74
CA THR A 72 6.19 18.30 -6.72
C THR A 72 4.73 18.54 -7.11
N ALA A 73 3.83 17.67 -6.62
CA ALA A 73 2.38 17.77 -6.82
C ALA A 73 1.65 17.73 -5.47
N GLY A 74 0.60 18.53 -5.31
CA GLY A 74 -0.19 18.58 -4.07
C GLY A 74 -1.02 17.32 -3.86
N HIS A 75 -1.22 16.86 -2.58
CA HIS A 75 -1.96 15.63 -2.25
C HIS A 75 -3.10 15.82 -1.24
N SER A 76 -3.26 16.98 -0.63
CA SER A 76 -4.38 17.39 0.25
C SER A 76 -4.62 16.55 1.51
N LEU A 77 -3.67 15.75 2.00
CA LEU A 77 -3.83 14.97 3.25
C LEU A 77 -3.55 15.79 4.52
N GLY A 78 -2.82 16.90 4.40
CA GLY A 78 -2.42 17.74 5.55
C GLY A 78 -1.36 17.10 6.47
N THR A 79 -0.86 15.93 6.11
CA THR A 79 0.24 15.23 6.80
C THR A 79 1.03 14.44 5.78
N THR A 80 2.33 14.24 6.02
CA THR A 80 3.21 13.49 5.10
C THR A 80 2.71 12.06 4.95
N PRO A 81 2.44 11.59 3.71
CA PRO A 81 2.13 10.19 3.47
C PRO A 81 3.28 9.29 3.91
N GLN A 82 2.98 8.14 4.51
CA GLN A 82 3.97 7.14 4.84
C GLN A 82 4.22 6.16 3.68
N ILE A 83 3.20 5.96 2.84
CA ILE A 83 3.31 5.17 1.61
C ILE A 83 2.72 5.97 0.45
N ILE A 84 3.42 5.94 -0.69
CA ILE A 84 2.94 6.48 -1.95
C ILE A 84 3.16 5.42 -3.03
N ILE A 85 2.09 5.04 -3.72
CA ILE A 85 2.16 4.15 -4.87
C ILE A 85 1.99 4.97 -6.12
N TYR A 86 3.03 5.08 -6.93
CA TYR A 86 3.05 5.84 -8.17
C TYR A 86 2.82 4.94 -9.38
N LYS A 87 2.07 5.43 -10.35
CA LYS A 87 1.86 4.74 -11.62
C LYS A 87 1.71 5.72 -12.76
N SER A 88 2.47 5.50 -13.83
CA SER A 88 2.16 6.10 -15.11
C SER A 88 0.90 5.49 -15.71
N ARG A 89 -0.02 6.31 -16.19
CA ARG A 89 -1.27 5.86 -16.83
C ARG A 89 -1.01 5.30 -18.25
N GLY A 90 0.16 5.54 -18.83
CA GLY A 90 0.59 4.96 -20.09
C GLY A 90 1.13 3.54 -19.90
N SER A 91 2.32 3.41 -19.35
CA SER A 91 3.05 2.15 -19.21
C SER A 91 3.92 2.14 -17.94
N GLY A 92 4.82 1.18 -17.80
CA GLY A 92 5.83 1.15 -16.75
C GLY A 92 5.41 0.46 -15.46
N ALA A 93 6.30 0.53 -14.49
CA ALA A 93 6.19 -0.13 -13.20
C ALA A 93 5.25 0.61 -12.23
N TRP A 94 4.84 -0.08 -11.17
CA TRP A 94 4.18 0.48 -10.02
C TRP A 94 5.23 0.76 -8.96
N TYR A 95 5.65 2.00 -8.80
CA TYR A 95 6.68 2.37 -7.84
C TYR A 95 6.06 2.61 -6.46
N VAL A 96 6.65 2.03 -5.43
CA VAL A 96 6.21 2.16 -4.04
C VAL A 96 7.27 2.86 -3.24
N TRP A 97 7.01 4.09 -2.86
CA TRP A 97 7.81 4.86 -1.93
C TRP A 97 7.28 4.68 -0.51
N LEU A 98 8.18 4.47 0.44
CA LEU A 98 7.86 4.41 1.87
C LEU A 98 8.81 5.28 2.66
N ASN A 99 8.26 6.04 3.60
CA ASN A 99 9.05 6.85 4.53
C ASN A 99 10.03 6.00 5.36
N GLN A 100 9.66 4.76 5.74
CA GLN A 100 10.49 3.86 6.53
C GLN A 100 11.66 3.23 5.77
N LEU A 101 11.69 3.32 4.45
CA LEU A 101 12.83 2.88 3.64
C LEU A 101 13.94 3.92 3.56
N ILE A 102 13.61 5.17 3.88
CA ILE A 102 14.56 6.28 3.78
C ILE A 102 15.62 6.15 4.87
N ASP A 103 16.85 6.06 4.46
CA ASP A 103 18.05 6.02 5.30
C ASP A 103 19.01 7.21 5.07
N SER A 104 18.52 8.30 4.53
CA SER A 104 19.14 9.49 3.96
C SER A 104 19.10 9.54 2.42
N SER A 105 18.49 8.57 1.77
CA SER A 105 18.34 8.45 0.31
C SER A 105 16.87 8.22 -0.08
N HIS A 106 16.56 8.31 -1.36
CA HIS A 106 15.18 8.21 -1.88
C HIS A 106 14.88 6.79 -2.38
N ASP A 107 14.61 5.90 -1.43
CA ASP A 107 14.41 4.49 -1.72
C ASP A 107 13.01 4.16 -2.23
N TYR A 108 12.93 3.15 -3.09
CA TYR A 108 11.65 2.61 -3.53
C TYR A 108 11.67 1.11 -3.78
N LEU A 109 10.48 0.55 -3.82
CA LEU A 109 10.20 -0.82 -4.26
C LEU A 109 9.32 -0.78 -5.52
N VAL A 110 9.17 -1.91 -6.19
CA VAL A 110 8.30 -2.06 -7.36
C VAL A 110 7.24 -3.12 -7.05
N LEU A 111 5.94 -2.71 -7.02
CA LEU A 111 4.83 -3.58 -6.61
C LEU A 111 4.60 -4.75 -7.59
N ASN A 112 4.83 -4.54 -8.88
CA ASN A 112 4.69 -5.56 -9.92
C ASN A 112 6.02 -6.27 -10.26
N SER A 113 6.96 -6.33 -9.29
CA SER A 113 8.26 -6.99 -9.43
C SER A 113 8.67 -7.67 -8.13
N THR A 114 9.60 -8.62 -8.23
CA THR A 114 10.25 -9.25 -7.09
C THR A 114 11.46 -8.47 -6.58
N ASN A 115 11.90 -7.41 -7.26
CA ASN A 115 13.14 -6.70 -6.96
C ASN A 115 13.24 -6.29 -5.49
N ALA A 116 14.48 -6.30 -4.98
CA ALA A 116 14.85 -5.67 -3.72
C ALA A 116 14.65 -4.15 -3.80
N LYS A 117 14.81 -3.47 -2.67
CA LYS A 117 14.84 -2.01 -2.56
C LYS A 117 15.85 -1.42 -3.56
N THR A 118 15.43 -0.43 -4.30
CA THR A 118 16.31 0.42 -5.11
C THR A 118 16.60 1.67 -4.31
N ASP A 119 17.87 1.98 -4.17
CA ASP A 119 18.41 3.14 -3.50
C ASP A 119 18.64 4.27 -4.51
N ILE A 120 18.13 5.45 -4.24
CA ILE A 120 18.31 6.65 -5.08
C ILE A 120 18.70 7.81 -4.18
N ASP A 121 19.73 8.52 -4.55
CA ASP A 121 20.20 9.73 -3.86
C ASP A 121 19.05 10.77 -3.70
N THR A 122 18.79 11.20 -2.47
CA THR A 122 17.76 12.21 -2.14
C THR A 122 18.01 13.57 -2.77
N SER A 123 19.25 13.91 -3.12
CA SER A 123 19.58 15.16 -3.79
C SER A 123 18.95 15.28 -5.18
N THR A 124 18.57 14.15 -5.76
CA THR A 124 18.05 14.05 -7.14
C THR A 124 16.55 14.21 -7.23
N TYR A 125 15.79 13.87 -6.17
CA TYR A 125 14.33 13.88 -6.18
C TYR A 125 13.74 14.70 -5.05
N GLY A 126 12.58 15.35 -5.32
CA GLY A 126 11.85 16.09 -4.30
C GLY A 126 11.34 15.18 -3.17
N THR A 127 11.47 15.61 -1.92
CA THR A 127 11.01 14.84 -0.76
C THR A 127 9.52 15.11 -0.49
N PRO A 128 8.68 14.08 -0.29
CA PRO A 128 7.30 14.24 0.16
C PRO A 128 7.21 14.97 1.50
N SER A 129 6.21 15.84 1.62
CA SER A 129 5.94 16.65 2.82
C SER A 129 4.47 16.52 3.26
N SER A 130 4.02 17.37 4.18
CA SER A 130 2.60 17.42 4.57
C SER A 130 1.67 17.96 3.50
N THR A 131 2.19 18.57 2.44
CA THR A 131 1.39 19.22 1.39
C THR A 131 1.63 18.66 -0.01
N VAL A 132 2.82 18.14 -0.30
CA VAL A 132 3.22 17.70 -1.63
C VAL A 132 3.87 16.32 -1.64
N ILE A 133 3.77 15.65 -2.79
CA ILE A 133 4.55 14.45 -3.15
C ILE A 133 5.56 14.80 -4.23
N SER A 134 6.61 13.99 -4.39
CA SER A 134 7.59 14.13 -5.45
C SER A 134 7.00 13.78 -6.82
N ASN A 135 7.45 14.44 -7.88
CA ASN A 135 7.24 13.99 -9.27
C ASN A 135 8.05 12.73 -9.61
N PHE A 136 9.02 12.37 -8.78
CA PHE A 136 9.81 11.13 -8.88
C PHE A 136 10.57 10.97 -10.23
N GLY A 137 10.86 12.07 -10.93
CA GLY A 137 11.61 12.05 -12.20
C GLY A 137 10.90 11.35 -13.36
N PHE A 138 9.58 11.25 -13.33
CA PHE A 138 8.82 10.73 -14.47
C PHE A 138 8.99 11.63 -15.70
N ALA A 139 8.93 11.01 -16.88
CA ALA A 139 9.17 11.71 -18.12
C ALA A 139 8.20 12.88 -18.34
N ASN A 140 8.66 13.90 -19.07
CA ASN A 140 7.82 15.04 -19.43
C ASN A 140 6.58 14.60 -20.22
N SER A 141 5.45 15.25 -19.94
CA SER A 141 4.14 14.96 -20.55
C SER A 141 3.54 13.59 -20.21
N GLU A 142 4.12 12.87 -19.25
CA GLU A 142 3.57 11.60 -18.78
C GLU A 142 2.39 11.83 -17.83
N ASN A 143 1.25 11.17 -18.11
CA ASN A 143 0.08 11.24 -17.25
C ASN A 143 0.25 10.30 -16.05
N MET A 144 0.33 10.86 -14.87
CA MET A 144 0.62 10.16 -13.62
C MET A 144 -0.61 10.02 -12.74
N ILE A 145 -0.60 8.98 -11.91
CA ILE A 145 -1.49 8.82 -10.76
C ILE A 145 -0.68 8.35 -9.57
N ALA A 146 -1.00 8.86 -8.38
CA ALA A 146 -0.46 8.36 -7.12
C ALA A 146 -1.58 8.06 -6.12
N TYR A 147 -1.38 6.99 -5.36
CA TYR A 147 -2.19 6.61 -4.22
C TYR A 147 -1.39 6.88 -2.96
N CYS A 148 -1.81 7.89 -2.19
CA CYS A 148 -1.10 8.35 -1.01
C CYS A 148 -1.80 7.86 0.25
N PHE A 149 -1.03 7.27 1.18
CA PHE A 149 -1.53 6.72 2.44
C PHE A 149 -0.80 7.36 3.61
N ALA A 150 -1.58 7.98 4.50
CA ALA A 150 -1.15 8.49 5.79
C ALA A 150 -1.74 7.65 6.92
N GLU A 151 -0.93 7.30 7.92
CA GLU A 151 -1.40 6.48 9.04
C GLU A 151 -2.56 7.12 9.79
N LYS A 152 -3.53 6.29 10.15
CA LYS A 152 -4.65 6.64 11.03
C LYS A 152 -4.72 5.68 12.20
N LYS A 153 -4.61 6.23 13.39
CA LYS A 153 -4.63 5.47 14.64
C LYS A 153 -5.88 4.57 14.72
N GLY A 154 -5.67 3.29 14.98
CA GLY A 154 -6.74 2.29 15.04
C GLY A 154 -7.27 1.82 13.69
N TYR A 155 -6.80 2.36 12.56
CA TYR A 155 -7.26 1.98 11.23
C TYR A 155 -6.14 1.51 10.31
N SER A 156 -5.04 2.26 10.23
CA SER A 156 -3.93 1.91 9.34
C SER A 156 -2.58 2.06 10.02
N LYS A 157 -1.66 1.17 9.71
CA LYS A 157 -0.28 1.19 10.19
C LYS A 157 0.66 0.74 9.09
N PHE A 158 1.75 1.51 8.91
CA PHE A 158 2.81 1.22 7.96
C PHE A 158 4.14 1.19 8.69
N GLY A 159 5.02 0.26 8.34
CA GLY A 159 6.27 0.15 9.09
C GLY A 159 7.23 -0.88 8.54
N LYS A 160 8.23 -1.17 9.35
CA LYS A 160 9.24 -2.20 9.07
C LYS A 160 9.37 -3.16 10.25
N TYR A 161 9.85 -4.36 9.98
CA TYR A 161 10.24 -5.35 11.00
C TYR A 161 11.44 -6.16 10.52
N ILE A 162 12.07 -6.83 11.46
CA ILE A 162 13.16 -7.79 11.20
C ILE A 162 12.63 -9.19 11.41
N GLY A 163 12.86 -10.07 10.44
CA GLY A 163 12.52 -11.47 10.54
C GLY A 163 13.44 -12.20 11.54
N ASN A 164 12.94 -13.24 12.21
CA ASN A 164 13.71 -14.03 13.16
C ASN A 164 14.02 -15.47 12.70
N GLY A 165 13.52 -15.87 11.52
CA GLY A 165 13.76 -17.20 10.93
C GLY A 165 13.12 -18.36 11.70
N ASN A 166 12.19 -18.11 12.62
CA ASN A 166 11.57 -19.09 13.49
C ASN A 166 10.07 -19.17 13.29
N ALA A 167 9.46 -20.35 13.42
CA ALA A 167 8.00 -20.51 13.40
C ALA A 167 7.30 -19.84 14.60
N ASN A 168 8.01 -19.64 15.72
CA ASN A 168 7.62 -18.67 16.76
C ASN A 168 8.16 -17.29 16.37
N GLY A 169 7.61 -16.76 15.27
CA GLY A 169 8.14 -15.65 14.51
C GLY A 169 7.97 -14.28 15.16
N THR A 170 8.46 -13.27 14.46
CA THR A 170 8.37 -11.87 14.89
C THR A 170 6.92 -11.45 15.07
N PHE A 171 6.62 -10.80 16.19
CA PHE A 171 5.36 -10.09 16.41
C PHE A 171 5.49 -8.64 15.92
N VAL A 172 4.53 -8.20 15.12
CA VAL A 172 4.47 -6.84 14.58
C VAL A 172 3.26 -6.13 15.18
N TYR A 173 3.52 -5.10 15.98
CA TYR A 173 2.48 -4.31 16.62
C TYR A 173 1.88 -3.30 15.64
N THR A 174 0.56 -3.28 15.51
CA THR A 174 -0.19 -2.33 14.68
C THR A 174 -1.06 -1.38 15.52
N GLY A 175 -1.41 -1.77 16.75
CA GLY A 175 -2.33 -1.04 17.61
C GLY A 175 -3.81 -1.35 17.34
N PHE A 176 -4.08 -2.32 16.47
CA PHE A 176 -5.41 -2.82 16.13
C PHE A 176 -5.30 -4.24 15.60
N LYS A 177 -6.42 -4.95 15.47
CA LYS A 177 -6.47 -6.24 14.77
C LYS A 177 -6.45 -5.99 13.26
N PRO A 178 -5.37 -6.40 12.55
CA PRO A 178 -5.32 -6.27 11.11
C PRO A 178 -6.35 -7.19 10.45
N ALA A 179 -6.96 -6.68 9.38
CA ALA A 179 -7.78 -7.47 8.46
C ALA A 179 -7.09 -7.68 7.12
N TRP A 180 -6.20 -6.77 6.76
CA TRP A 180 -5.46 -6.78 5.52
C TRP A 180 -3.98 -6.41 5.80
N VAL A 181 -3.06 -7.22 5.30
CA VAL A 181 -1.61 -7.00 5.50
C VAL A 181 -0.87 -7.27 4.21
N LEU A 182 -0.14 -6.28 3.70
CA LEU A 182 0.79 -6.41 2.59
C LEU A 182 2.21 -6.35 3.12
N VAL A 183 3.08 -7.26 2.67
CA VAL A 183 4.47 -7.39 3.13
C VAL A 183 5.41 -7.52 1.95
N LYS A 184 6.61 -6.93 2.06
CA LYS A 184 7.71 -7.11 1.13
C LYS A 184 9.04 -7.15 1.87
N ARG A 185 9.87 -8.12 1.54
CA ARG A 185 11.29 -8.14 1.91
C ARG A 185 12.03 -7.05 1.13
N THR A 186 12.90 -6.27 1.80
CA THR A 186 13.54 -5.11 1.21
C THR A 186 14.94 -5.35 0.69
N ASP A 187 15.64 -6.33 1.25
CA ASP A 187 17.06 -6.62 1.01
C ASP A 187 17.32 -7.76 0.01
N SER A 188 16.28 -8.34 -0.57
CA SER A 188 16.40 -9.45 -1.53
C SER A 188 15.23 -9.49 -2.51
N SER A 189 15.47 -10.10 -3.67
CA SER A 189 14.42 -10.36 -4.66
C SER A 189 13.49 -11.48 -4.18
N THR A 190 12.28 -11.10 -3.76
CA THR A 190 11.22 -12.00 -3.30
C THR A 190 9.85 -11.48 -3.74
N ASP A 191 8.83 -12.31 -3.69
CA ASP A 191 7.45 -11.88 -3.95
C ASP A 191 6.95 -10.91 -2.88
N TRP A 192 6.02 -10.05 -3.26
CA TRP A 192 5.08 -9.43 -2.34
C TRP A 192 4.12 -10.50 -1.81
N LYS A 193 3.74 -10.39 -0.55
CA LYS A 193 2.73 -11.25 0.07
C LYS A 193 1.60 -10.41 0.63
N LEU A 194 0.38 -10.79 0.32
CA LEU A 194 -0.81 -10.13 0.78
C LEU A 194 -1.70 -11.15 1.50
N PHE A 195 -2.14 -10.77 2.69
CA PHE A 195 -2.99 -11.55 3.58
C PHE A 195 -4.27 -10.78 3.86
N ASP A 196 -5.39 -11.49 3.89
CA ASP A 196 -6.72 -10.92 4.08
C ASP A 196 -7.56 -11.88 4.92
N ASN A 197 -8.23 -11.36 5.97
CA ASN A 197 -9.06 -12.17 6.86
C ASN A 197 -10.35 -12.69 6.20
N LYS A 198 -10.71 -12.22 5.01
CA LYS A 198 -11.83 -12.75 4.24
C LYS A 198 -11.42 -13.97 3.41
N LEU A 199 -10.16 -14.06 3.00
CA LEU A 199 -9.61 -15.26 2.37
C LEU A 199 -9.50 -16.39 3.39
N ASN A 200 -9.09 -16.06 4.63
CA ASN A 200 -9.01 -17.02 5.72
C ASN A 200 -9.42 -16.35 7.05
N PRO A 201 -10.66 -16.55 7.52
CA PRO A 201 -11.19 -15.85 8.69
C PRO A 201 -10.62 -16.34 10.03
N PHE A 202 -9.93 -17.47 10.03
CA PHE A 202 -9.40 -18.10 11.25
C PHE A 202 -7.88 -18.05 11.30
N ASN A 203 -7.32 -17.96 12.50
CA ASN A 203 -5.91 -18.17 12.73
C ASN A 203 -5.58 -19.69 12.71
N GLN A 204 -4.50 -20.10 12.13
CA GLN A 204 -3.49 -19.30 11.42
C GLN A 204 -4.00 -18.97 10.01
N THR A 205 -3.69 -17.74 9.51
CA THR A 205 -3.94 -17.47 8.10
C THR A 205 -2.98 -18.33 7.27
N ASN A 206 -3.53 -19.13 6.38
CA ASN A 206 -2.76 -20.06 5.54
C ASN A 206 -2.87 -19.77 4.04
N LEU A 207 -3.58 -18.72 3.66
CA LEU A 207 -3.72 -18.27 2.28
C LEU A 207 -3.06 -16.90 2.09
N ALA A 208 -2.32 -16.76 0.99
CA ALA A 208 -1.70 -15.51 0.60
C ALA A 208 -1.86 -15.27 -0.91
N LEU A 209 -2.05 -14.01 -1.28
CA LEU A 209 -1.94 -13.56 -2.67
C LEU A 209 -0.57 -12.92 -2.92
N ARG A 210 -0.20 -12.87 -4.19
CA ARG A 210 1.05 -12.24 -4.66
C ARG A 210 0.72 -11.16 -5.69
N PRO A 211 0.65 -9.89 -5.28
CA PRO A 211 0.27 -8.78 -6.17
C PRO A 211 1.17 -8.60 -7.39
N ASN A 212 2.41 -9.09 -7.32
CA ASN A 212 3.38 -9.04 -8.42
C ASN A 212 3.24 -10.20 -9.43
N LEU A 213 2.33 -11.13 -9.20
CA LEU A 213 2.13 -12.31 -10.05
C LEU A 213 0.65 -12.49 -10.42
N SER A 214 0.39 -13.20 -11.50
CA SER A 214 -0.96 -13.60 -11.93
C SER A 214 -1.44 -14.94 -11.37
N ASN A 215 -0.68 -15.54 -10.44
CA ASN A 215 -1.03 -16.81 -9.82
C ASN A 215 -2.21 -16.64 -8.86
N GLY A 216 -3.00 -17.69 -8.69
CA GLY A 216 -3.99 -17.79 -7.63
C GLY A 216 -3.40 -17.82 -6.23
N GLU A 217 -4.25 -18.06 -5.24
CA GLU A 217 -3.88 -18.14 -3.82
C GLU A 217 -2.78 -19.17 -3.57
N GLN A 218 -1.86 -18.82 -2.69
CA GLN A 218 -0.79 -19.70 -2.24
C GLN A 218 -1.08 -20.18 -0.81
N THR A 219 -1.07 -21.49 -0.63
CA THR A 219 -1.24 -22.10 0.69
C THR A 219 0.09 -22.17 1.45
N GLY A 220 0.06 -21.91 2.76
CA GLY A 220 1.19 -22.05 3.68
C GLY A 220 0.76 -21.69 5.10
N ASN A 221 1.61 -22.00 6.08
CA ASN A 221 1.38 -21.57 7.47
C ASN A 221 2.08 -20.24 7.68
N TYR A 222 1.34 -19.13 7.69
CA TYR A 222 1.96 -17.83 7.64
C TYR A 222 1.89 -17.05 8.95
N MET A 223 0.71 -16.63 9.41
CA MET A 223 0.62 -15.72 10.54
C MET A 223 -0.66 -15.87 11.36
N ASP A 224 -0.61 -15.39 12.59
CA ASP A 224 -1.80 -15.07 13.38
C ASP A 224 -2.12 -13.58 13.26
N LEU A 225 -3.38 -13.25 13.01
CA LEU A 225 -3.94 -11.92 13.17
C LEU A 225 -4.44 -11.77 14.61
N SER A 226 -3.71 -11.01 15.41
CA SER A 226 -3.99 -10.78 16.84
C SER A 226 -4.73 -9.47 17.06
N SER A 227 -5.28 -9.25 18.25
CA SER A 227 -6.07 -8.06 18.59
C SER A 227 -5.32 -6.72 18.42
N ASN A 228 -4.00 -6.73 18.44
CA ASN A 228 -3.16 -5.53 18.40
C ASN A 228 -1.98 -5.63 17.41
N GLY A 229 -2.01 -6.61 16.51
CA GLY A 229 -0.93 -6.82 15.54
C GLY A 229 -1.03 -8.16 14.84
N PHE A 230 0.07 -8.58 14.22
CA PHE A 230 0.19 -9.89 13.63
C PHE A 230 1.49 -10.57 14.06
N LYS A 231 1.47 -11.90 14.08
CA LYS A 231 2.62 -12.72 14.46
C LYS A 231 2.92 -13.77 13.39
N TRP A 232 4.16 -13.81 12.93
CA TRP A 232 4.59 -14.84 11.98
C TRP A 232 4.59 -16.21 12.63
N ARG A 233 4.12 -17.23 11.88
CA ARG A 233 4.08 -18.65 12.26
C ARG A 233 4.82 -19.52 11.27
N THR A 234 5.82 -18.96 10.60
CA THR A 234 6.56 -19.61 9.53
C THR A 234 8.04 -19.26 9.57
N THR A 235 8.85 -20.14 9.01
CA THR A 235 10.27 -19.90 8.69
C THR A 235 10.46 -19.44 7.25
N ASP A 236 9.37 -19.18 6.50
CA ASP A 236 9.42 -18.75 5.10
C ASP A 236 10.25 -17.47 4.94
N THR A 237 11.32 -17.57 4.18
CA THR A 237 12.27 -16.46 3.96
C THR A 237 11.70 -15.27 3.22
N VAL A 238 10.56 -15.44 2.53
CA VAL A 238 9.85 -14.34 1.86
C VAL A 238 9.27 -13.36 2.89
N VAL A 239 8.93 -13.83 4.09
CA VAL A 239 8.27 -13.00 5.12
C VAL A 239 8.98 -12.99 6.48
N ASN A 240 9.86 -13.96 6.79
CA ASN A 240 10.45 -14.08 8.14
C ASN A 240 11.88 -14.64 8.18
N ALA A 241 12.73 -14.38 7.16
CA ALA A 241 14.15 -14.78 7.23
C ALA A 241 14.88 -14.09 8.39
N SER A 242 15.77 -14.83 9.07
CA SER A 242 16.53 -14.32 10.21
C SER A 242 17.40 -13.13 9.85
N GLY A 243 17.28 -12.03 10.60
CA GLY A 243 18.07 -10.81 10.44
C GLY A 243 17.71 -9.93 9.25
N ASN A 244 16.73 -10.32 8.44
CA ASN A 244 16.39 -9.60 7.21
C ASN A 244 15.26 -8.60 7.41
N SER A 245 15.28 -7.53 6.60
CA SER A 245 14.36 -6.39 6.73
C SER A 245 13.13 -6.54 5.84
N TYR A 246 12.00 -6.19 6.39
CA TYR A 246 10.69 -6.20 5.74
C TYR A 246 9.95 -4.91 5.97
N ILE A 247 9.15 -4.49 4.98
CA ILE A 247 8.13 -3.46 5.16
C ILE A 247 6.76 -4.11 5.24
N PHE A 248 5.82 -3.41 5.89
CA PHE A 248 4.43 -3.82 5.89
C PHE A 248 3.48 -2.63 5.75
N MET A 249 2.30 -2.92 5.22
CA MET A 249 1.13 -2.05 5.15
C MET A 249 -0.04 -2.83 5.73
N ALA A 250 -0.69 -2.31 6.79
CA ALA A 250 -1.78 -2.99 7.47
C ALA A 250 -3.00 -2.09 7.66
N PHE A 251 -4.19 -2.66 7.50
CA PHE A 251 -5.48 -2.01 7.74
C PHE A 251 -6.37 -2.84 8.65
N ALA A 252 -7.13 -2.16 9.51
CA ALA A 252 -8.21 -2.75 10.29
C ALA A 252 -9.47 -2.92 9.46
N GLU A 253 -10.28 -3.95 9.78
CA GLU A 253 -11.60 -4.14 9.17
C GLU A 253 -12.59 -3.06 9.64
N ASN A 254 -12.63 -2.86 10.96
CA ASN A 254 -13.54 -1.92 11.61
C ASN A 254 -12.73 -1.04 12.56
N PRO A 255 -12.37 0.17 12.16
CA PRO A 255 -11.63 1.07 13.01
C PRO A 255 -12.53 1.58 14.12
N ILE A 256 -12.36 1.05 15.33
CA ILE A 256 -13.02 1.56 16.53
C ILE A 256 -12.01 2.42 17.27
N VAL A 257 -12.23 3.72 17.22
CA VAL A 257 -11.43 4.71 17.94
C VAL A 257 -12.36 5.45 18.89
N GLY A 258 -12.08 5.39 20.19
CA GLY A 258 -12.84 6.14 21.20
C GLY A 258 -12.70 7.66 21.04
N SER A 259 -13.53 8.44 21.71
CA SER A 259 -13.52 9.91 21.68
C SER A 259 -12.18 10.52 22.11
N ASN A 260 -11.37 9.78 22.85
CA ASN A 260 -10.02 10.12 23.28
C ASN A 260 -8.92 9.72 22.28
N ASN A 261 -9.27 9.33 21.04
CA ASN A 261 -8.36 8.83 20.02
C ASN A 261 -7.56 7.57 20.43
N ILE A 262 -8.03 6.79 21.37
CA ILE A 262 -7.44 5.49 21.73
C ILE A 262 -8.17 4.40 20.94
N PRO A 263 -7.44 3.59 20.14
CA PRO A 263 -8.04 2.45 19.46
C PRO A 263 -8.61 1.46 20.48
N ALA A 264 -9.84 1.01 20.26
CA ALA A 264 -10.35 -0.15 20.98
C ALA A 264 -9.65 -1.40 20.44
N VAL A 265 -9.00 -2.13 21.34
CA VAL A 265 -8.39 -3.42 21.00
C VAL A 265 -9.50 -4.46 21.05
N ALA A 266 -9.79 -5.13 19.93
CA ALA A 266 -10.72 -6.24 19.93
C ALA A 266 -10.20 -7.35 20.87
N ARG A 267 -11.01 -7.79 21.79
CA ARG A 267 -10.73 -8.92 22.68
C ARG A 267 -11.06 -10.25 22.01
#